data_907795da3c160825b355bbcdbd638d41
#
_entry.id   907795da3c160825b355bbcdbd638d41
#
_cell.length_a   1.000
_cell.length_b   1.000
_cell.length_c   1.000
_cell.angle_alpha   90.00
_cell.angle_beta   90.00
_cell.angle_gamma   90.00
#
_symmetry.space_group_name_H-M   'P 1'
#
loop_
_entity.id
_entity.type
_entity.pdbx_description
1 polymer ?
#
loop_
_entity_poly.entity_id
_entity_poly.type
_entity_poly.pdbx_seq_one_letter_code
_entity_poly.pdbx_strand_id
1 'polypeptide(L)'
;MGNVLKAHGIEPAPDRQRTPAWSTFLKAHWDSIFATDFTTVEVWTRNGLVTFYILAVMHLKTRRVHIAGITPSPNATWMKQVCRNLTDSEDGFLEDASCLILDRDTSFIAKREFIEKNTDTEIVLLAPKSPNLNFYMERWFRSLKSECLDRMIFFGRKSLENAVREYVQHDHGERNHQELGNKLVDSNQDVGAVAGKIECREQLGGMRKYYHRQAA
;
A
#
# COMPACT_ATOMS: atom_id res chain seq x y z
N MET A 1 -24.91 -8.37 -36.25
CA MET A 1 -25.88 -9.19 -35.47
C MET A 1 -27.04 -8.38 -34.88
N GLY A 2 -26.88 -7.14 -34.43
CA GLY A 2 -27.97 -6.34 -33.81
C GLY A 2 -29.19 -6.03 -34.68
N ASN A 3 -29.03 -5.94 -35.98
CA ASN A 3 -30.14 -5.65 -36.89
C ASN A 3 -31.06 -6.84 -37.18
N VAL A 4 -30.56 -8.06 -37.09
CA VAL A 4 -31.34 -9.29 -37.34
C VAL A 4 -32.31 -9.55 -36.16
N LEU A 5 -31.86 -9.28 -34.91
CA LEU A 5 -32.71 -9.43 -33.75
C LEU A 5 -33.87 -8.44 -33.71
N LYS A 6 -33.64 -7.19 -34.14
CA LYS A 6 -34.70 -6.17 -34.26
C LYS A 6 -35.75 -6.56 -35.32
N ALA A 7 -35.33 -7.16 -36.46
CA ALA A 7 -36.24 -7.60 -37.51
C ALA A 7 -37.19 -8.73 -37.06
N HIS A 8 -36.83 -9.47 -36.03
CA HIS A 8 -37.62 -10.57 -35.45
C HIS A 8 -38.33 -10.18 -34.14
N GLY A 9 -38.39 -8.87 -33.78
CA GLY A 9 -39.08 -8.40 -32.57
C GLY A 9 -38.43 -8.87 -31.25
N ILE A 10 -37.19 -9.33 -31.32
CA ILE A 10 -36.43 -9.71 -30.10
C ILE A 10 -35.73 -8.46 -29.63
N GLU A 11 -36.16 -7.98 -28.44
CA GLU A 11 -35.44 -6.87 -27.80
C GLU A 11 -33.98 -7.22 -27.56
N PRO A 12 -33.02 -6.30 -27.82
CA PRO A 12 -31.65 -6.49 -27.45
C PRO A 12 -31.61 -6.77 -25.94
N ALA A 13 -30.72 -7.67 -25.50
CA ALA A 13 -30.53 -7.95 -24.09
C ALA A 13 -30.49 -6.64 -23.30
N PRO A 14 -31.18 -6.56 -22.15
CA PRO A 14 -31.24 -5.32 -21.36
C PRO A 14 -29.82 -4.79 -21.21
N ASP A 15 -29.67 -3.48 -21.44
CA ASP A 15 -28.38 -2.80 -21.30
C ASP A 15 -27.75 -3.31 -20.00
N ARG A 16 -26.65 -4.04 -20.13
CA ARG A 16 -25.87 -4.42 -18.96
C ARG A 16 -25.65 -3.11 -18.23
N GLN A 17 -26.19 -3.00 -17.03
CA GLN A 17 -25.90 -1.86 -16.15
C GLN A 17 -24.40 -1.64 -16.26
N ARG A 18 -24.01 -0.56 -16.92
CA ARG A 18 -22.58 -0.24 -17.11
C ARG A 18 -22.05 -0.01 -15.73
N THR A 19 -21.45 -1.05 -15.15
CA THR A 19 -20.64 -0.89 -13.95
C THR A 19 -19.70 0.27 -14.26
N PRO A 20 -19.69 1.34 -13.48
CA PRO A 20 -18.83 2.49 -13.76
C PRO A 20 -17.43 1.99 -14.08
N ALA A 21 -16.81 2.53 -15.14
CA ALA A 21 -15.46 2.12 -15.46
C ALA A 21 -14.59 2.30 -14.21
N TRP A 22 -13.67 1.36 -13.93
CA TRP A 22 -12.79 1.40 -12.77
C TRP A 22 -12.15 2.77 -12.56
N SER A 23 -11.77 3.43 -13.66
CA SER A 23 -11.25 4.81 -13.63
C SER A 23 -12.25 5.84 -13.09
N THR A 24 -13.54 5.65 -13.33
CA THR A 24 -14.61 6.54 -12.83
C THR A 24 -14.80 6.31 -11.32
N PHE A 25 -14.80 5.04 -10.90
CA PHE A 25 -14.86 4.67 -9.47
C PHE A 25 -13.67 5.26 -8.70
N LEU A 26 -12.44 5.06 -9.18
CA LEU A 26 -11.24 5.62 -8.55
C LEU A 26 -11.31 7.15 -8.43
N LYS A 27 -11.78 7.83 -9.48
CA LYS A 27 -11.92 9.30 -9.45
C LYS A 27 -12.92 9.78 -8.42
N ALA A 28 -14.04 9.06 -8.26
CA ALA A 28 -15.09 9.43 -7.31
C ALA A 28 -14.66 9.27 -5.85
N HIS A 29 -13.81 8.28 -5.54
CA HIS A 29 -13.36 7.95 -4.19
C HIS A 29 -11.88 8.30 -3.92
N TRP A 30 -11.25 9.09 -4.82
CA TRP A 30 -9.80 9.29 -4.82
C TRP A 30 -9.23 9.83 -3.51
N ASP A 31 -10.01 10.60 -2.79
CA ASP A 31 -9.60 11.27 -1.56
C ASP A 31 -9.61 10.38 -0.32
N SER A 32 -10.30 9.24 -0.37
CA SER A 32 -10.50 8.34 0.76
C SER A 32 -10.37 6.86 0.41
N ILE A 33 -9.68 6.57 -0.72
CA ILE A 33 -9.45 5.20 -1.17
C ILE A 33 -8.08 4.71 -0.72
N PHE A 34 -8.08 3.53 -0.11
CA PHE A 34 -6.89 2.84 0.34
C PHE A 34 -6.74 1.50 -0.38
N ALA A 35 -5.51 1.02 -0.48
CA ALA A 35 -5.20 -0.30 -0.99
C ALA A 35 -4.29 -1.04 -0.01
N THR A 36 -4.43 -2.35 0.08
CA THR A 36 -3.59 -3.17 0.94
C THR A 36 -3.20 -4.45 0.24
N ASP A 37 -1.99 -4.90 0.52
CA ASP A 37 -1.45 -6.12 -0.05
C ASP A 37 -0.29 -6.67 0.80
N PHE A 38 0.12 -7.91 0.52
CA PHE A 38 1.25 -8.58 1.12
C PHE A 38 2.46 -8.63 0.21
N THR A 39 3.64 -8.58 0.81
CA THR A 39 4.87 -9.06 0.19
C THR A 39 5.61 -9.99 1.15
N THR A 40 6.52 -10.80 0.62
CA THR A 40 7.29 -11.77 1.41
C THR A 40 8.78 -11.53 1.27
N VAL A 41 9.51 -11.93 2.33
CA VAL A 41 10.98 -11.90 2.37
C VAL A 41 11.48 -13.03 3.28
N GLU A 42 12.63 -13.59 2.92
CA GLU A 42 13.30 -14.62 3.71
C GLU A 42 14.20 -14.00 4.78
N VAL A 43 14.10 -14.49 6.02
CA VAL A 43 14.84 -14.00 7.19
C VAL A 43 15.55 -15.16 7.89
N TRP A 44 16.83 -15.01 8.16
CA TRP A 44 17.58 -15.94 8.99
C TRP A 44 17.18 -15.80 10.45
N THR A 45 16.70 -16.89 11.03
CA THR A 45 16.33 -16.98 12.45
C THR A 45 17.18 -18.04 13.14
N ARG A 46 17.06 -18.17 14.46
CA ARG A 46 17.71 -19.26 15.20
C ARG A 46 17.27 -20.65 14.74
N ASN A 47 16.08 -20.74 14.12
CA ASN A 47 15.50 -21.99 13.61
C ASN A 47 15.74 -22.18 12.09
N GLY A 48 16.64 -21.41 11.50
CA GLY A 48 16.92 -21.41 10.07
C GLY A 48 16.22 -20.30 9.29
N LEU A 49 16.10 -20.47 8.00
CA LEU A 49 15.47 -19.52 7.08
C LEU A 49 13.95 -19.62 7.20
N VAL A 50 13.31 -18.49 7.44
CA VAL A 50 11.86 -18.38 7.64
C VAL A 50 11.30 -17.27 6.76
N THR A 51 10.21 -17.56 6.03
CA THR A 51 9.47 -16.57 5.25
C THR A 51 8.68 -15.65 6.16
N PHE A 52 8.90 -14.34 6.06
CA PHE A 52 8.11 -13.31 6.72
C PHE A 52 7.19 -12.62 5.71
N TYR A 53 5.99 -12.32 6.15
CA TYR A 53 4.98 -11.57 5.43
C TYR A 53 4.95 -10.13 5.93
N ILE A 54 5.02 -9.18 5.02
CA ILE A 54 4.90 -7.75 5.29
C ILE A 54 3.56 -7.30 4.74
N LEU A 55 2.65 -6.87 5.61
CA LEU A 55 1.38 -6.27 5.21
C LEU A 55 1.54 -4.76 5.19
N ALA A 56 1.25 -4.15 4.04
CA ALA A 56 1.23 -2.71 3.89
C ALA A 56 -0.15 -2.20 3.47
N VAL A 57 -0.47 -0.98 3.86
CA VAL A 57 -1.66 -0.24 3.46
C VAL A 57 -1.20 1.09 2.87
N MET A 58 -1.75 1.49 1.73
CA MET A 58 -1.42 2.74 1.04
C MET A 58 -2.68 3.59 0.87
N HIS A 59 -2.59 4.85 1.22
CA HIS A 59 -3.56 5.86 0.80
C HIS A 59 -3.25 6.27 -0.65
N LEU A 60 -4.13 5.97 -1.59
CA LEU A 60 -3.81 6.07 -3.02
C LEU A 60 -3.55 7.50 -3.49
N LYS A 61 -4.23 8.49 -2.94
CA LYS A 61 -4.04 9.91 -3.32
C LYS A 61 -2.67 10.43 -2.93
N THR A 62 -2.26 10.22 -1.68
CA THR A 62 -1.03 10.78 -1.12
C THR A 62 0.20 9.90 -1.32
N ARG A 63 0.02 8.63 -1.69
CA ARG A 63 1.06 7.58 -1.73
C ARG A 63 1.64 7.26 -0.35
N ARG A 64 1.03 7.77 0.72
CA ARG A 64 1.45 7.45 2.07
C ARG A 64 1.22 5.97 2.35
N VAL A 65 2.25 5.29 2.83
CA VAL A 65 2.23 3.87 3.15
C VAL A 65 2.39 3.66 4.65
N HIS A 66 1.57 2.78 5.19
CA HIS A 66 1.68 2.30 6.55
C HIS A 66 1.99 0.80 6.54
N ILE A 67 2.99 0.37 7.32
CA ILE A 67 3.28 -1.06 7.53
C ILE A 67 2.38 -1.56 8.64
N ALA A 68 1.31 -2.21 8.26
CA ALA A 68 0.29 -2.70 9.19
C ALA A 68 0.80 -3.86 10.07
N GLY A 69 1.84 -4.57 9.60
CA GLY A 69 2.51 -5.56 10.42
C GLY A 69 3.44 -6.47 9.64
N ILE A 70 4.31 -7.14 10.39
CA ILE A 70 5.29 -8.12 9.87
C ILE A 70 5.18 -9.39 10.70
N THR A 71 4.95 -10.55 10.07
CA THR A 71 4.77 -11.83 10.76
C THR A 71 5.21 -13.02 9.90
N PRO A 72 5.73 -14.10 10.50
CA PRO A 72 5.92 -15.36 9.78
C PRO A 72 4.62 -16.17 9.58
N SER A 73 3.53 -15.77 10.26
CA SER A 73 2.25 -16.50 10.23
C SER A 73 1.07 -15.52 10.22
N PRO A 74 0.57 -15.12 9.04
CA PRO A 74 -0.55 -14.19 8.90
C PRO A 74 -1.90 -14.91 9.12
N ASN A 75 -2.09 -15.49 10.33
CA ASN A 75 -3.31 -16.20 10.68
C ASN A 75 -4.48 -15.24 11.02
N ALA A 76 -5.69 -15.79 11.17
CA ALA A 76 -6.91 -15.02 11.41
C ALA A 76 -6.83 -14.16 12.69
N THR A 77 -6.20 -14.65 13.76
CA THR A 77 -6.04 -13.91 15.03
C THR A 77 -5.14 -12.69 14.84
N TRP A 78 -4.01 -12.88 14.16
CA TRP A 78 -3.11 -11.78 13.83
C TRP A 78 -3.79 -10.76 12.92
N MET A 79 -4.51 -11.21 11.89
CA MET A 79 -5.26 -10.33 10.99
C MET A 79 -6.32 -9.49 11.72
N LYS A 80 -7.07 -10.08 12.66
CA LYS A 80 -8.02 -9.35 13.49
C LYS A 80 -7.36 -8.24 14.32
N GLN A 81 -6.19 -8.53 14.89
CA GLN A 81 -5.45 -7.53 15.67
C GLN A 81 -4.94 -6.39 14.77
N VAL A 82 -4.41 -6.72 13.59
CA VAL A 82 -4.01 -5.71 12.60
C VAL A 82 -5.18 -4.83 12.19
N CYS A 83 -6.36 -5.43 11.94
CA CYS A 83 -7.55 -4.65 11.61
C CYS A 83 -7.95 -3.69 12.73
N ARG A 84 -7.93 -4.12 14.00
CA ARG A 84 -8.21 -3.24 15.14
C ARG A 84 -7.26 -2.04 15.18
N ASN A 85 -5.96 -2.28 14.99
CA ASN A 85 -4.96 -1.22 14.99
C ASN A 85 -5.16 -0.25 13.81
N LEU A 86 -5.54 -0.77 12.62
CA LEU A 86 -5.78 0.06 11.44
C LEU A 86 -7.06 0.90 11.53
N THR A 87 -8.05 0.45 12.29
CA THR A 87 -9.36 1.10 12.44
C THR A 87 -9.55 1.70 13.82
N ASP A 88 -8.48 1.93 14.56
CA ASP A 88 -8.52 2.64 15.83
C ASP A 88 -9.02 4.07 15.62
N SER A 89 -9.83 4.57 16.56
CA SER A 89 -10.48 5.87 16.46
C SER A 89 -9.56 7.06 16.79
N GLU A 90 -8.37 6.80 17.35
CA GLU A 90 -7.45 7.88 17.73
C GLU A 90 -6.29 8.01 16.75
N ASP A 91 -5.72 6.87 16.27
CA ASP A 91 -4.53 6.84 15.43
C ASP A 91 -4.59 5.80 14.30
N GLY A 92 -5.76 5.27 14.00
CA GLY A 92 -5.96 4.26 12.95
C GLY A 92 -5.69 4.80 11.56
N PHE A 93 -4.81 4.13 10.80
CA PHE A 93 -4.46 4.57 9.45
C PHE A 93 -5.64 4.52 8.46
N LEU A 94 -6.72 3.82 8.77
CA LEU A 94 -7.95 3.72 7.99
C LEU A 94 -9.11 4.56 8.55
N GLU A 95 -8.87 5.49 9.48
CA GLU A 95 -9.92 6.32 10.07
C GLU A 95 -10.75 7.05 8.99
N ASP A 96 -10.09 7.66 8.01
CA ASP A 96 -10.72 8.40 6.90
C ASP A 96 -11.05 7.53 5.67
N ALA A 97 -10.94 6.20 5.78
CA ALA A 97 -11.11 5.32 4.64
C ALA A 97 -12.60 5.09 4.32
N SER A 98 -13.09 5.61 3.19
CA SER A 98 -14.38 5.23 2.66
C SER A 98 -14.34 3.94 1.85
N CYS A 99 -13.18 3.59 1.30
CA CYS A 99 -13.01 2.43 0.45
C CYS A 99 -11.63 1.79 0.66
N LEU A 100 -11.59 0.46 0.79
CA LEU A 100 -10.37 -0.35 0.88
C LEU A 100 -10.33 -1.42 -0.21
N ILE A 101 -9.32 -1.33 -1.07
CA ILE A 101 -9.07 -2.33 -2.10
C ILE A 101 -8.32 -3.51 -1.49
N LEU A 102 -8.86 -4.71 -1.67
CA LEU A 102 -8.27 -5.98 -1.25
C LEU A 102 -8.07 -6.93 -2.45
N ASP A 103 -7.00 -7.72 -2.41
CA ASP A 103 -6.93 -8.90 -3.25
C ASP A 103 -7.86 -10.02 -2.72
N ARG A 104 -8.20 -10.98 -3.59
CA ARG A 104 -9.10 -12.10 -3.27
C ARG A 104 -8.42 -13.24 -2.53
N ASP A 105 -7.24 -13.05 -1.96
CA ASP A 105 -6.58 -14.07 -1.17
C ASP A 105 -7.44 -14.45 0.06
N THR A 106 -7.48 -15.74 0.36
CA THR A 106 -8.23 -16.31 1.50
C THR A 106 -7.79 -15.73 2.85
N SER A 107 -6.54 -15.29 2.97
CA SER A 107 -6.02 -14.58 4.15
C SER A 107 -6.75 -13.28 4.46
N PHE A 108 -7.42 -12.67 3.46
CA PHE A 108 -8.18 -11.44 3.62
C PHE A 108 -9.65 -11.64 4.04
N ILE A 109 -10.19 -12.86 4.08
CA ILE A 109 -11.59 -13.11 4.45
C ILE A 109 -11.88 -12.61 5.88
N ALA A 110 -11.03 -12.98 6.84
CA ALA A 110 -11.19 -12.54 8.23
C ALA A 110 -11.04 -11.02 8.41
N LYS A 111 -10.23 -10.38 7.58
CA LYS A 111 -10.04 -8.93 7.53
C LYS A 111 -11.31 -8.23 7.01
N ARG A 112 -11.86 -8.75 5.92
CA ARG A 112 -13.09 -8.23 5.33
C ARG A 112 -14.23 -8.22 6.34
N GLU A 113 -14.54 -9.38 6.94
CA GLU A 113 -15.61 -9.50 7.92
C GLU A 113 -15.44 -8.57 9.13
N PHE A 114 -14.20 -8.37 9.57
CA PHE A 114 -13.92 -7.47 10.69
C PHE A 114 -14.15 -6.01 10.31
N ILE A 115 -13.63 -5.56 9.16
CA ILE A 115 -13.75 -4.16 8.70
C ILE A 115 -15.22 -3.82 8.42
N GLU A 116 -15.94 -4.66 7.65
CA GLU A 116 -17.35 -4.46 7.32
C GLU A 116 -18.27 -4.40 8.55
N LYS A 117 -17.89 -5.04 9.67
CA LYS A 117 -18.66 -5.02 10.93
C LYS A 117 -18.34 -3.83 11.84
N ASN A 118 -17.16 -3.25 11.73
CA ASN A 118 -16.68 -2.29 12.72
C ASN A 118 -16.40 -0.90 12.14
N THR A 119 -16.54 -0.72 10.83
CA THR A 119 -16.30 0.56 10.14
C THR A 119 -17.31 0.74 9.01
N ASP A 120 -17.47 1.97 8.55
CA ASP A 120 -18.24 2.31 7.34
C ASP A 120 -17.42 2.16 6.06
N THR A 121 -16.23 1.57 6.14
CA THR A 121 -15.32 1.38 5.00
C THR A 121 -15.85 0.30 4.05
N GLU A 122 -16.14 0.68 2.81
CA GLU A 122 -16.54 -0.25 1.75
C GLU A 122 -15.35 -1.11 1.31
N ILE A 123 -15.53 -2.43 1.29
CA ILE A 123 -14.50 -3.35 0.80
C ILE A 123 -14.69 -3.62 -0.68
N VAL A 124 -13.71 -3.23 -1.48
CA VAL A 124 -13.67 -3.50 -2.92
C VAL A 124 -12.70 -4.63 -3.22
N LEU A 125 -13.26 -5.77 -3.63
CA LEU A 125 -12.45 -6.92 -4.06
C LEU A 125 -12.03 -6.75 -5.52
N LEU A 126 -10.75 -6.93 -5.78
CA LEU A 126 -10.21 -6.90 -7.13
C LEU A 126 -10.89 -7.98 -8.00
N ALA A 127 -11.20 -7.62 -9.25
CA ALA A 127 -11.73 -8.61 -10.20
C ALA A 127 -10.67 -9.67 -10.51
N PRO A 128 -11.05 -10.94 -10.73
CA PRO A 128 -10.10 -11.99 -11.10
C PRO A 128 -9.34 -11.61 -12.37
N LYS A 129 -8.04 -11.84 -12.39
CA LYS A 129 -7.15 -11.56 -13.54
C LYS A 129 -7.10 -10.09 -13.96
N SER A 130 -7.23 -9.17 -13.01
CA SER A 130 -7.13 -7.73 -13.25
C SER A 130 -5.89 -7.13 -12.56
N PRO A 131 -4.68 -7.42 -13.04
CA PRO A 131 -3.42 -7.03 -12.38
C PRO A 131 -3.24 -5.51 -12.26
N ASN A 132 -3.90 -4.73 -13.12
CA ASN A 132 -3.75 -3.27 -13.11
C ASN A 132 -4.53 -2.56 -11.99
N LEU A 133 -5.34 -3.27 -11.22
CA LEU A 133 -6.21 -2.64 -10.24
C LEU A 133 -5.50 -2.31 -8.92
N ASN A 134 -4.38 -2.97 -8.62
CA ASN A 134 -3.53 -2.67 -7.46
C ASN A 134 -2.12 -2.17 -7.87
N PHE A 135 -2.03 -1.55 -9.05
CA PHE A 135 -0.78 -1.11 -9.66
C PHE A 135 0.11 -0.26 -8.72
N TYR A 136 -0.49 0.59 -7.90
CA TYR A 136 0.26 1.46 -6.99
C TYR A 136 0.96 0.67 -5.88
N MET A 137 0.27 -0.31 -5.27
CA MET A 137 0.86 -1.20 -4.27
C MET A 137 1.93 -2.10 -4.88
N GLU A 138 1.64 -2.70 -6.04
CA GLU A 138 2.62 -3.55 -6.75
C GLU A 138 3.90 -2.78 -7.09
N ARG A 139 3.76 -1.54 -7.57
CA ARG A 139 4.89 -0.67 -7.88
C ARG A 139 5.70 -0.33 -6.63
N TRP A 140 5.03 0.00 -5.53
CA TRP A 140 5.68 0.31 -4.27
C TRP A 140 6.43 -0.91 -3.72
N PHE A 141 5.81 -2.10 -3.72
CA PHE A 141 6.48 -3.33 -3.30
C PHE A 141 7.67 -3.70 -4.20
N ARG A 142 7.57 -3.43 -5.50
CA ARG A 142 8.71 -3.62 -6.42
C ARG A 142 9.88 -2.72 -6.02
N SER A 143 9.62 -1.46 -5.69
CA SER A 143 10.64 -0.54 -5.19
C SER A 143 11.22 -1.01 -3.85
N LEU A 144 10.38 -1.36 -2.86
CA LEU A 144 10.82 -1.91 -1.59
C LEU A 144 11.72 -3.14 -1.76
N LYS A 145 11.34 -4.08 -2.62
CA LYS A 145 12.15 -5.26 -2.92
C LYS A 145 13.48 -4.89 -3.54
N SER A 146 13.46 -4.21 -4.68
CA SER A 146 14.69 -3.92 -5.44
C SER A 146 15.65 -2.97 -4.73
N GLU A 147 15.17 -2.14 -3.84
CA GLU A 147 15.95 -1.09 -3.19
C GLU A 147 16.34 -1.40 -1.75
N CYS A 148 15.65 -2.35 -1.10
CA CYS A 148 15.87 -2.72 0.30
C CYS A 148 15.94 -4.24 0.46
N LEU A 149 14.83 -4.98 0.25
CA LEU A 149 14.73 -6.37 0.67
C LEU A 149 15.71 -7.30 -0.06
N ASP A 150 15.90 -7.13 -1.36
CA ASP A 150 16.77 -7.97 -2.20
C ASP A 150 18.27 -7.60 -2.06
N ARG A 151 18.56 -6.52 -1.34
CA ARG A 151 19.93 -6.02 -1.13
C ARG A 151 20.49 -6.30 0.24
N MET A 152 19.69 -6.85 1.15
CA MET A 152 20.06 -7.07 2.54
C MET A 152 19.83 -8.52 2.94
N ILE A 153 20.65 -9.02 3.86
CA ILE A 153 20.41 -10.27 4.56
C ILE A 153 19.88 -9.92 5.97
N PHE A 154 18.71 -10.44 6.30
CA PHE A 154 18.06 -10.14 7.56
C PHE A 154 18.33 -11.23 8.60
N PHE A 155 18.78 -10.83 9.78
CA PHE A 155 19.00 -11.71 10.94
C PHE A 155 17.97 -11.39 12.02
N GLY A 156 16.92 -12.20 12.09
CA GLY A 156 15.80 -12.04 12.99
C GLY A 156 14.83 -10.92 12.59
N ARG A 157 13.64 -10.98 13.16
CA ARG A 157 12.52 -10.08 12.87
C ARG A 157 12.88 -8.59 13.02
N LYS A 158 13.62 -8.25 14.09
CA LYS A 158 13.97 -6.85 14.40
C LYS A 158 14.84 -6.20 13.31
N SER A 159 15.74 -6.97 12.69
CA SER A 159 16.57 -6.51 11.57
C SER A 159 15.67 -6.12 10.37
N LEU A 160 14.70 -6.96 10.04
CA LEU A 160 13.73 -6.69 8.98
C LEU A 160 12.86 -5.46 9.29
N GLU A 161 12.29 -5.40 10.50
CA GLU A 161 11.44 -4.27 10.93
C GLU A 161 12.18 -2.93 10.85
N ASN A 162 13.44 -2.90 11.27
CA ASN A 162 14.27 -1.69 11.19
C ASN A 162 14.50 -1.26 9.75
N ALA A 163 14.89 -2.18 8.88
CA ALA A 163 15.15 -1.86 7.47
C ALA A 163 13.89 -1.38 6.75
N VAL A 164 12.75 -2.03 6.96
CA VAL A 164 11.47 -1.60 6.37
C VAL A 164 11.06 -0.22 6.89
N ARG A 165 11.23 0.07 8.17
CA ARG A 165 10.95 1.38 8.76
C ARG A 165 11.84 2.47 8.15
N GLU A 166 13.15 2.24 8.05
CA GLU A 166 14.09 3.17 7.42
C GLU A 166 13.76 3.42 5.95
N TYR A 167 13.36 2.35 5.22
CA TYR A 167 12.92 2.49 3.83
C TYR A 167 11.67 3.38 3.71
N VAL A 168 10.65 3.16 4.54
CA VAL A 168 9.42 3.98 4.54
C VAL A 168 9.72 5.43 4.88
N GLN A 169 10.59 5.70 5.86
CA GLN A 169 11.03 7.06 6.21
C GLN A 169 11.72 7.75 5.02
N HIS A 170 12.60 7.03 4.33
CA HIS A 170 13.24 7.54 3.12
C HIS A 170 12.24 7.79 1.99
N ASP A 171 11.35 6.84 1.74
CA ASP A 171 10.32 6.92 0.68
C ASP A 171 9.38 8.13 0.89
N HIS A 172 8.98 8.40 2.13
CA HIS A 172 8.08 9.50 2.45
C HIS A 172 8.77 10.87 2.54
N GLY A 173 9.93 10.93 3.18
CA GLY A 173 10.57 12.20 3.56
C GLY A 173 11.69 12.65 2.65
N GLU A 174 12.22 11.79 1.78
CA GLU A 174 13.44 12.06 1.02
C GLU A 174 13.33 11.74 -0.47
N ARG A 175 12.31 10.96 -0.87
CA ARG A 175 12.10 10.55 -2.26
C ARG A 175 11.06 11.41 -2.95
N ASN A 176 11.46 12.00 -4.08
CA ASN A 176 10.52 12.70 -4.95
C ASN A 176 9.65 11.72 -5.73
N HIS A 177 8.32 11.89 -5.62
CA HIS A 177 7.35 11.08 -6.34
C HIS A 177 6.88 11.80 -7.61
N GLN A 178 7.23 11.26 -8.78
CA GLN A 178 6.85 11.84 -10.08
C GLN A 178 5.32 11.96 -10.22
N GLU A 179 4.59 10.99 -9.70
CA GLU A 179 3.12 10.96 -9.73
C GLU A 179 2.47 12.04 -8.86
N LEU A 180 3.21 12.58 -7.90
CA LEU A 180 2.81 13.72 -7.06
C LEU A 180 3.41 15.04 -7.54
N GLY A 181 3.86 15.13 -8.79
CA GLY A 181 4.52 16.31 -9.33
C GLY A 181 5.91 16.55 -8.74
N ASN A 182 6.66 15.50 -8.48
CA ASN A 182 7.98 15.51 -7.83
C ASN A 182 7.98 16.06 -6.39
N LYS A 183 6.85 15.89 -5.69
CA LYS A 183 6.76 16.24 -4.27
C LYS A 183 7.10 15.05 -3.39
N LEU A 184 7.50 15.34 -2.15
CA LEU A 184 7.61 14.34 -1.08
C LEU A 184 6.21 13.96 -0.58
N VAL A 185 6.06 12.75 -0.04
CA VAL A 185 4.84 12.33 0.66
C VAL A 185 4.69 13.14 1.96
N ASP A 186 5.78 13.23 2.74
CA ASP A 186 5.87 14.07 3.93
C ASP A 186 6.77 15.28 3.61
N SER A 187 6.18 16.40 3.24
CA SER A 187 6.95 17.63 3.01
C SER A 187 7.31 18.27 4.35
N ASN A 188 8.54 18.10 4.80
CA ASN A 188 9.09 18.94 5.85
C ASN A 188 9.43 20.33 5.29
N GLN A 189 9.31 21.37 6.12
CA GLN A 189 9.55 22.77 5.73
C GLN A 189 10.97 23.05 5.21
N ASP A 190 11.91 22.11 5.45
CA ASP A 190 13.34 22.24 5.08
C ASP A 190 13.68 21.81 3.65
N VAL A 191 12.69 21.35 2.87
CA VAL A 191 12.90 20.91 1.50
C VAL A 191 13.07 22.11 0.57
N GLY A 192 14.25 22.20 -0.05
CA GLY A 192 14.55 23.26 -1.02
C GLY A 192 15.29 24.48 -0.45
N ALA A 193 15.79 24.42 0.78
CA ALA A 193 16.66 25.46 1.32
C ALA A 193 17.88 25.67 0.41
N VAL A 194 18.10 26.91 -0.06
CA VAL A 194 19.20 27.28 -0.95
C VAL A 194 20.46 27.68 -0.21
N ALA A 195 20.38 27.94 1.11
CA ALA A 195 21.47 28.33 1.99
C ALA A 195 21.67 27.32 3.12
N GLY A 196 22.84 27.32 3.75
CA GLY A 196 23.20 26.44 4.85
C GLY A 196 24.19 25.34 4.47
N LYS A 197 24.73 24.64 5.49
CA LYS A 197 25.67 23.54 5.33
C LYS A 197 24.99 22.34 4.71
N ILE A 198 25.65 21.70 3.73
CA ILE A 198 25.16 20.44 3.17
C ILE A 198 25.47 19.32 4.15
N GLU A 199 24.44 18.57 4.54
CA GLU A 199 24.56 17.38 5.36
C GLU A 199 24.08 16.15 4.59
N CYS A 200 24.66 15.00 4.93
CA CYS A 200 24.27 13.71 4.36
C CYS A 200 23.61 12.87 5.46
N ARG A 201 22.36 12.45 5.22
CA ARG A 201 21.69 11.45 6.05
C ARG A 201 21.84 10.10 5.38
N GLU A 202 22.37 9.13 6.08
CA GLU A 202 22.52 7.76 5.60
C GLU A 202 21.42 6.89 6.20
N GLN A 203 20.82 6.02 5.38
CA GLN A 203 19.82 5.04 5.77
C GLN A 203 20.16 3.67 5.18
N LEU A 204 19.57 2.61 5.70
CA LEU A 204 19.81 1.24 5.27
C LEU A 204 21.31 0.88 5.29
N GLY A 205 22.02 1.25 6.37
CA GLY A 205 23.45 0.99 6.49
C GLY A 205 24.32 1.72 5.45
N GLY A 206 23.91 2.91 4.98
CA GLY A 206 24.62 3.72 4.00
C GLY A 206 24.29 3.40 2.53
N MET A 207 23.37 2.46 2.26
CA MET A 207 22.91 2.17 0.90
C MET A 207 22.05 3.30 0.33
N ARG A 208 21.42 4.08 1.18
CA ARG A 208 20.66 5.28 0.82
C ARG A 208 21.32 6.50 1.44
N LYS A 209 21.54 7.54 0.62
CA LYS A 209 22.13 8.81 1.02
C LYS A 209 21.22 9.93 0.57
N TYR A 210 20.82 10.75 1.51
CA TYR A 210 20.03 11.96 1.26
C TYR A 210 20.86 13.19 1.65
N TYR A 211 21.03 14.08 0.68
CA TYR A 211 21.76 15.33 0.90
C TYR A 211 20.78 16.47 1.05
N HIS A 212 20.84 17.16 2.15
CA HIS A 212 19.99 18.31 2.44
C HIS A 212 20.82 19.46 3.00
N ARG A 213 20.28 20.67 2.95
CA ARG A 213 20.86 21.82 3.63
C ARG A 213 20.21 21.99 4.97
N GLN A 214 21.03 22.17 6.00
CA GLN A 214 20.54 22.52 7.33
C GLN A 214 19.95 23.93 7.25
N ALA A 215 18.74 24.14 7.78
CA ALA A 215 18.17 25.47 7.92
C ALA A 215 19.11 26.32 8.80
N ALA A 216 19.36 27.55 8.38
CA ALA A 216 20.25 28.49 9.08
C ALA A 216 19.56 29.04 10.31
#